data_e4191425ec15fd72b0e5e0d0467a052b
#
_entry.id   e4191425ec15fd72b0e5e0d0467a052b
#
_cell.length_a   1.000
_cell.length_b   1.000
_cell.length_c   1.000
_cell.angle_alpha   90.00
_cell.angle_beta   90.00
_cell.angle_gamma   90.00
#
_symmetry.space_group_name_H-M   'P 1'
#
loop_
_entity.id
_entity.type
_entity.pdbx_description
1 polymer ?
#
loop_
_entity_poly.entity_id
_entity_poly.type
_entity_poly.pdbx_seq_one_letter_code
_entity_poly.pdbx_strand_id
1 'polypeptide(L)'
;MTQVDASTRQRLLTAAKQLFLEKGADQVSLRAVNAEAGLNPGAVHYHFGSREGLVSALLEQELGPVWNARWADEHGRTTGEPEIRRLVAGLVEPFADLVTTRDGRVMCHLLARTALPSGQLPNAPTAFTPAPFEVRVGRALPELAPQEVSERCALAFTLVMETYGRPMAKGPGENVSFPATATVITFILAGLTAPPGRPDGA
;
A
#
# COMPACT_ATOMS: atom_id res chain seq x y z
N MET A 1 -23.90 10.92 8.64
CA MET A 1 -22.67 11.61 9.11
C MET A 1 -22.92 13.11 9.01
N THR A 2 -22.90 13.83 10.11
CA THR A 2 -23.17 15.29 10.14
C THR A 2 -21.95 16.05 9.61
N GLN A 3 -22.12 17.29 9.18
CA GLN A 3 -21.02 18.15 8.68
C GLN A 3 -19.95 18.38 9.77
N VAL A 4 -20.35 18.39 11.03
CA VAL A 4 -19.46 18.51 12.20
C VAL A 4 -18.59 17.25 12.35
N ASP A 5 -19.17 16.05 12.16
CA ASP A 5 -18.43 14.78 12.22
C ASP A 5 -17.36 14.69 11.12
N ALA A 6 -17.70 15.12 9.91
CA ALA A 6 -16.76 15.16 8.78
C ALA A 6 -15.56 16.09 9.07
N SER A 7 -15.83 17.28 9.66
CA SER A 7 -14.78 18.24 10.05
C SER A 7 -13.89 17.67 11.14
N THR A 8 -14.45 17.00 12.15
CA THR A 8 -13.70 16.38 13.25
C THR A 8 -12.83 15.24 12.76
N ARG A 9 -13.38 14.37 11.89
CA ARG A 9 -12.63 13.28 11.25
C ARG A 9 -11.43 13.82 10.45
N GLN A 10 -11.63 14.89 9.69
CA GLN A 10 -10.55 15.51 8.91
C GLN A 10 -9.46 16.11 9.79
N ARG A 11 -9.82 16.77 10.90
CA ARG A 11 -8.84 17.30 11.88
C ARG A 11 -7.96 16.20 12.45
N LEU A 12 -8.53 15.05 12.79
CA LEU A 12 -7.79 13.89 13.29
C LEU A 12 -6.82 13.34 12.22
N LEU A 13 -7.24 13.23 10.96
CA LEU A 13 -6.37 12.77 9.87
C LEU A 13 -5.22 13.74 9.62
N THR A 14 -5.50 15.04 9.62
CA THR A 14 -4.47 16.09 9.47
C THR A 14 -3.45 16.03 10.61
N ALA A 15 -3.90 15.96 11.86
CA ALA A 15 -3.05 15.84 13.03
C ALA A 15 -2.21 14.55 13.00
N ALA A 16 -2.82 13.42 12.62
CA ALA A 16 -2.12 12.15 12.48
C ALA A 16 -1.02 12.23 11.42
N LYS A 17 -1.33 12.75 10.22
CA LYS A 17 -0.36 12.97 9.15
C LYS A 17 0.84 13.78 9.64
N GLN A 18 0.59 14.93 10.23
CA GLN A 18 1.63 15.81 10.74
C GLN A 18 2.53 15.08 11.72
N LEU A 19 1.96 14.42 12.74
CA LEU A 19 2.72 13.70 13.76
C LEU A 19 3.53 12.53 13.16
N PHE A 20 2.97 11.77 12.22
CA PHE A 20 3.71 10.71 11.55
C PHE A 20 4.88 11.24 10.73
N LEU A 21 4.71 12.38 10.06
CA LEU A 21 5.79 13.03 9.31
C LEU A 21 6.89 13.59 10.23
N GLU A 22 6.53 14.13 11.38
CA GLU A 22 7.48 14.71 12.33
C GLU A 22 8.24 13.66 13.13
N LYS A 23 7.52 12.67 13.70
CA LYS A 23 8.04 11.73 14.70
C LYS A 23 8.31 10.33 14.15
N GLY A 24 7.79 10.02 12.95
CA GLY A 24 7.83 8.67 12.38
C GLY A 24 6.71 7.77 12.90
N ALA A 25 6.53 6.64 12.18
CA ALA A 25 5.40 5.73 12.36
C ALA A 25 5.28 5.14 13.78
N ASP A 26 6.41 4.86 14.42
CA ASP A 26 6.44 4.10 15.67
C ASP A 26 6.24 4.97 16.93
N GLN A 27 6.40 6.29 16.83
CA GLN A 27 6.41 7.19 18.00
C GLN A 27 5.09 7.95 18.19
N VAL A 28 4.09 7.72 17.35
CA VAL A 28 2.81 8.44 17.41
C VAL A 28 1.78 7.63 18.18
N SER A 29 1.31 8.18 19.31
CA SER A 29 0.21 7.62 20.10
C SER A 29 -1.13 8.26 19.74
N LEU A 30 -2.24 7.53 19.93
CA LEU A 30 -3.60 8.08 19.73
C LEU A 30 -3.87 9.30 20.63
N ARG A 31 -3.30 9.31 21.84
CA ARG A 31 -3.42 10.45 22.75
C ARG A 31 -2.76 11.70 22.17
N ALA A 32 -1.58 11.55 21.54
CA ALA A 32 -0.92 12.66 20.88
C ALA A 32 -1.74 13.18 19.68
N VAL A 33 -2.35 12.29 18.88
CA VAL A 33 -3.21 12.69 17.78
C VAL A 33 -4.45 13.45 18.25
N ASN A 34 -5.12 12.98 19.30
CA ASN A 34 -6.27 13.69 19.87
C ASN A 34 -5.88 15.08 20.41
N ALA A 35 -4.75 15.19 21.09
CA ALA A 35 -4.26 16.46 21.64
C ALA A 35 -3.89 17.44 20.51
N GLU A 36 -3.16 16.99 19.48
CA GLU A 36 -2.80 17.79 18.32
C GLU A 36 -4.03 18.29 17.56
N ALA A 37 -5.05 17.43 17.42
CA ALA A 37 -6.32 17.81 16.83
C ALA A 37 -7.17 18.73 17.73
N GLY A 38 -6.79 19.00 18.99
CA GLY A 38 -7.58 19.77 19.96
C GLY A 38 -8.90 19.09 20.31
N LEU A 39 -8.89 17.76 20.47
CA LEU A 39 -10.08 16.94 20.71
C LEU A 39 -9.94 16.10 21.99
N ASN A 40 -11.08 15.58 22.46
CA ASN A 40 -11.10 14.72 23.63
C ASN A 40 -10.33 13.41 23.38
N PRO A 41 -9.78 12.73 24.43
CA PRO A 41 -8.99 11.50 24.31
C PRO A 41 -9.69 10.33 23.60
N GLY A 42 -11.03 10.30 23.57
CA GLY A 42 -11.84 9.26 22.91
C GLY A 42 -12.14 9.49 21.43
N ALA A 43 -11.78 10.67 20.86
CA ALA A 43 -12.22 11.04 19.52
C ALA A 43 -11.71 10.08 18.43
N VAL A 44 -10.47 9.61 18.49
CA VAL A 44 -9.96 8.62 17.53
C VAL A 44 -10.75 7.32 17.62
N HIS A 45 -11.04 6.82 18.83
CA HIS A 45 -11.83 5.60 18.99
C HIS A 45 -13.24 5.76 18.46
N TYR A 46 -13.85 6.90 18.66
CA TYR A 46 -15.19 7.18 18.14
C TYR A 46 -15.25 7.19 16.59
N HIS A 47 -14.28 7.83 15.92
CA HIS A 47 -14.29 8.02 14.47
C HIS A 47 -13.63 6.91 13.67
N PHE A 48 -12.68 6.17 14.26
CA PHE A 48 -11.84 5.20 13.55
C PHE A 48 -11.77 3.83 14.24
N GLY A 49 -12.31 3.68 15.43
CA GLY A 49 -12.31 2.45 16.22
C GLY A 49 -10.96 2.11 16.85
N SER A 50 -9.87 2.20 16.08
CA SER A 50 -8.53 1.82 16.53
C SER A 50 -7.44 2.69 15.90
N ARG A 51 -6.17 2.44 16.29
CA ARG A 51 -5.00 3.03 15.63
C ARG A 51 -4.89 2.58 14.18
N GLU A 52 -5.12 1.30 13.94
CA GLU A 52 -5.10 0.69 12.62
C GLU A 52 -6.18 1.31 11.72
N GLY A 53 -7.37 1.52 12.24
CA GLY A 53 -8.46 2.20 11.52
C GLY A 53 -8.12 3.65 11.15
N LEU A 54 -7.47 4.39 12.06
CA LEU A 54 -6.97 5.75 11.77
C LEU A 54 -5.90 5.73 10.68
N VAL A 55 -4.92 4.83 10.78
CA VAL A 55 -3.85 4.69 9.80
C VAL A 55 -4.41 4.28 8.44
N SER A 56 -5.33 3.31 8.39
CA SER A 56 -5.98 2.90 7.15
C SER A 56 -6.72 4.05 6.48
N ALA A 57 -7.47 4.83 7.25
CA ALA A 57 -8.19 5.99 6.73
C ALA A 57 -7.26 7.11 6.23
N LEU A 58 -6.11 7.29 6.89
CA LEU A 58 -5.07 8.23 6.45
C LEU A 58 -4.44 7.76 5.13
N LEU A 59 -4.05 6.49 5.05
CA LEU A 59 -3.48 5.91 3.84
C LEU A 59 -4.46 5.96 2.67
N GLU A 60 -5.74 5.68 2.92
CA GLU A 60 -6.80 5.83 1.92
C GLU A 60 -6.87 7.25 1.38
N GLN A 61 -6.86 8.25 2.26
CA GLN A 61 -6.93 9.66 1.86
C GLN A 61 -5.71 10.09 1.05
N GLU A 62 -4.51 9.69 1.48
CA GLU A 62 -3.24 10.15 0.90
C GLU A 62 -2.83 9.37 -0.35
N LEU A 63 -3.05 8.07 -0.33
CA LEU A 63 -2.57 7.17 -1.39
C LEU A 63 -3.68 6.68 -2.33
N GLY A 64 -4.95 6.68 -1.88
CA GLY A 64 -6.08 6.23 -2.69
C GLY A 64 -6.16 6.89 -4.07
N PRO A 65 -6.01 8.22 -4.20
CA PRO A 65 -6.04 8.90 -5.49
C PRO A 65 -4.96 8.42 -6.46
N VAL A 66 -3.78 8.03 -5.96
CA VAL A 66 -2.64 7.58 -6.78
C VAL A 66 -2.97 6.27 -7.51
N TRP A 67 -3.56 5.30 -6.79
CA TRP A 67 -3.92 4.01 -7.38
C TRP A 67 -5.26 4.04 -8.10
N ASN A 68 -6.26 4.76 -7.57
CA ASN A 68 -7.55 4.88 -8.23
C ASN A 68 -7.44 5.45 -9.64
N ALA A 69 -6.59 6.44 -9.86
CA ALA A 69 -6.34 6.99 -11.19
C ALA A 69 -5.74 5.97 -12.16
N ARG A 70 -4.87 5.09 -11.66
CA ARG A 70 -4.22 4.05 -12.49
C ARG A 70 -5.10 2.83 -12.76
N TRP A 71 -5.97 2.47 -11.79
CA TRP A 71 -6.89 1.34 -11.96
C TRP A 71 -8.18 1.70 -12.71
N ALA A 72 -8.52 3.00 -12.81
CA ALA A 72 -9.71 3.48 -13.54
C ALA A 72 -9.60 3.24 -15.06
N ASP A 73 -8.39 3.05 -15.59
CA ASP A 73 -8.17 2.78 -17.01
C ASP A 73 -8.39 1.28 -17.32
N GLU A 74 -9.67 0.88 -17.25
CA GLU A 74 -10.11 -0.53 -17.40
C GLU A 74 -10.03 -1.09 -18.82
N HIS A 75 -9.61 -0.33 -19.81
CA HIS A 75 -9.75 -0.68 -21.23
C HIS A 75 -8.55 -1.41 -21.83
N GLY A 76 -7.74 -2.11 -21.04
CA GLY A 76 -6.68 -2.97 -21.53
C GLY A 76 -7.23 -4.18 -22.28
N ARG A 77 -7.22 -4.11 -23.60
CA ARG A 77 -7.54 -5.23 -24.52
C ARG A 77 -6.36 -6.18 -24.75
N THR A 78 -5.27 -6.01 -24.02
CA THR A 78 -4.09 -6.85 -24.11
C THR A 78 -4.19 -8.02 -23.14
N THR A 79 -3.67 -9.17 -23.54
CA THR A 79 -3.59 -10.39 -22.72
C THR A 79 -2.13 -10.86 -22.67
N GLY A 80 -1.83 -11.79 -21.77
CA GLY A 80 -0.49 -12.35 -21.66
C GLY A 80 0.54 -11.37 -21.07
N GLU A 81 1.82 -11.58 -21.40
CA GLU A 81 2.95 -10.83 -20.83
C GLU A 81 2.84 -9.29 -20.94
N PRO A 82 2.41 -8.69 -22.06
CA PRO A 82 2.26 -7.24 -22.15
C PRO A 82 1.27 -6.66 -21.13
N GLU A 83 0.16 -7.37 -20.89
CA GLU A 83 -0.80 -6.97 -19.85
C GLU A 83 -0.23 -7.11 -18.46
N ILE A 84 0.46 -8.21 -18.15
CA ILE A 84 1.12 -8.40 -16.84
C ILE A 84 2.17 -7.31 -16.63
N ARG A 85 2.97 -6.97 -17.61
CA ARG A 85 3.96 -5.88 -17.53
C ARG A 85 3.30 -4.55 -17.17
N ARG A 86 2.16 -4.23 -17.81
CA ARG A 86 1.39 -3.03 -17.55
C ARG A 86 0.84 -3.01 -16.11
N LEU A 87 0.29 -4.14 -15.66
CA LEU A 87 -0.22 -4.30 -14.29
C LEU A 87 0.90 -4.14 -13.25
N VAL A 88 2.05 -4.78 -13.48
CA VAL A 88 3.22 -4.68 -12.59
C VAL A 88 3.77 -3.26 -12.56
N ALA A 89 3.88 -2.59 -13.70
CA ALA A 89 4.30 -1.19 -13.75
C ALA A 89 3.32 -0.30 -12.97
N GLY A 90 2.01 -0.49 -13.16
CA GLY A 90 0.96 0.21 -12.43
C GLY A 90 1.01 -0.01 -10.91
N LEU A 91 1.50 -1.17 -10.46
CA LEU A 91 1.74 -1.45 -9.05
C LEU A 91 3.02 -0.77 -8.53
N VAL A 92 4.13 -0.89 -9.25
CA VAL A 92 5.48 -0.54 -8.75
C VAL A 92 5.80 0.95 -8.89
N GLU A 93 5.47 1.56 -10.04
CA GLU A 93 5.85 2.96 -10.32
C GLU A 93 5.34 3.96 -9.28
N PRO A 94 4.09 3.87 -8.77
CA PRO A 94 3.63 4.78 -7.74
C PRO A 94 4.49 4.75 -6.46
N PHE A 95 4.96 3.58 -6.06
CA PHE A 95 5.87 3.46 -4.91
C PHE A 95 7.23 4.09 -5.20
N ALA A 96 7.77 3.86 -6.39
CA ALA A 96 9.04 4.46 -6.81
C ALA A 96 8.95 5.99 -6.82
N ASP A 97 7.83 6.56 -7.27
CA ASP A 97 7.57 8.00 -7.25
C ASP A 97 7.44 8.54 -5.82
N LEU A 98 6.65 7.85 -4.98
CA LEU A 98 6.42 8.24 -3.58
C LEU A 98 7.73 8.30 -2.78
N VAL A 99 8.61 7.31 -2.91
CA VAL A 99 9.86 7.26 -2.11
C VAL A 99 10.90 8.32 -2.52
N THR A 100 10.66 9.10 -3.57
CA THR A 100 11.49 10.25 -3.93
C THR A 100 11.38 11.37 -2.91
N THR A 101 10.24 11.45 -2.19
CA THR A 101 10.00 12.46 -1.16
C THR A 101 10.08 11.88 0.24
N ARG A 102 10.37 12.71 1.24
CA ARG A 102 10.35 12.30 2.65
C ARG A 102 8.95 11.82 3.08
N ASP A 103 7.94 12.59 2.72
CA ASP A 103 6.55 12.31 3.10
C ASP A 103 6.05 11.02 2.47
N GLY A 104 6.35 10.80 1.19
CA GLY A 104 6.02 9.56 0.51
C GLY A 104 6.71 8.33 1.14
N ARG A 105 7.98 8.44 1.56
CA ARG A 105 8.66 7.37 2.30
C ARG A 105 7.96 7.02 3.61
N VAL A 106 7.51 8.04 4.38
CA VAL A 106 6.74 7.80 5.61
C VAL A 106 5.42 7.09 5.30
N MET A 107 4.71 7.49 4.26
CA MET A 107 3.46 6.84 3.86
C MET A 107 3.68 5.40 3.39
N CYS A 108 4.70 5.14 2.58
CA CYS A 108 5.06 3.77 2.17
C CYS A 108 5.43 2.90 3.38
N HIS A 109 6.18 3.44 4.34
CA HIS A 109 6.52 2.72 5.56
C HIS A 109 5.29 2.41 6.42
N LEU A 110 4.38 3.38 6.61
CA LEU A 110 3.11 3.16 7.30
C LEU A 110 2.27 2.08 6.61
N LEU A 111 2.18 2.13 5.28
CA LEU A 111 1.44 1.15 4.50
C LEU A 111 2.02 -0.27 4.70
N ALA A 112 3.33 -0.43 4.55
CA ALA A 112 3.98 -1.73 4.71
C ALA A 112 3.79 -2.30 6.13
N ARG A 113 3.96 -1.48 7.17
CA ARG A 113 3.74 -1.89 8.56
C ARG A 113 2.31 -2.28 8.87
N THR A 114 1.34 -1.75 8.14
CA THR A 114 -0.08 -2.04 8.35
C THR A 114 -0.53 -3.24 7.51
N ALA A 115 -0.01 -3.37 6.28
CA ALA A 115 -0.43 -4.41 5.33
C ALA A 115 0.28 -5.75 5.54
N LEU A 116 1.61 -5.75 5.81
CA LEU A 116 2.39 -6.99 5.88
C LEU A 116 1.95 -7.96 6.98
N PRO A 117 1.66 -7.53 8.23
CA PRO A 117 1.29 -8.46 9.29
C PRO A 117 -0.02 -9.21 9.06
N SER A 118 -0.95 -8.62 8.31
CA SER A 118 -2.28 -9.18 8.07
C SER A 118 -2.55 -9.49 6.59
N GLY A 119 -1.64 -9.11 5.70
CA GLY A 119 -1.86 -9.16 4.25
C GLY A 119 -2.95 -8.21 3.75
N GLN A 120 -3.59 -7.46 4.63
CA GLN A 120 -4.70 -6.56 4.30
C GLN A 120 -4.69 -5.32 5.20
N LEU A 121 -5.07 -4.17 4.65
CA LEU A 121 -5.38 -3.00 5.47
C LEU A 121 -6.75 -3.20 6.15
N PRO A 122 -6.85 -3.07 7.48
CA PRO A 122 -8.14 -3.09 8.17
C PRO A 122 -9.06 -2.02 7.58
N ASN A 123 -10.26 -2.41 7.14
CA ASN A 123 -11.23 -1.51 6.51
C ASN A 123 -10.71 -0.78 5.26
N ALA A 124 -9.72 -1.34 4.57
CA ALA A 124 -9.20 -0.75 3.34
C ALA A 124 -10.24 -0.81 2.22
N PRO A 125 -10.35 0.25 1.40
CA PRO A 125 -11.08 0.18 0.15
C PRO A 125 -10.47 -0.89 -0.75
N THR A 126 -11.29 -1.39 -1.67
CA THR A 126 -10.89 -2.43 -2.64
C THR A 126 -9.62 -2.08 -3.42
N ALA A 127 -9.32 -0.78 -3.60
CA ALA A 127 -8.12 -0.31 -4.29
C ALA A 127 -6.79 -0.71 -3.61
N PHE A 128 -6.80 -0.97 -2.29
CA PHE A 128 -5.61 -1.38 -1.52
C PHE A 128 -5.57 -2.88 -1.23
N THR A 129 -6.56 -3.63 -1.71
CA THR A 129 -6.55 -5.09 -1.59
C THR A 129 -5.90 -5.70 -2.82
N PRO A 130 -5.22 -6.86 -2.70
CA PRO A 130 -4.68 -7.58 -3.86
C PRO A 130 -5.75 -8.01 -4.87
N ALA A 131 -7.00 -8.19 -4.45
CA ALA A 131 -8.05 -8.83 -5.23
C ALA A 131 -8.26 -8.24 -6.64
N PRO A 132 -8.31 -6.91 -6.89
CA PRO A 132 -8.45 -6.40 -8.26
C PRO A 132 -7.24 -6.72 -9.15
N PHE A 133 -6.03 -6.76 -8.57
CA PHE A 133 -4.82 -7.13 -9.28
C PHE A 133 -4.81 -8.63 -9.59
N GLU A 134 -5.14 -9.49 -8.62
CA GLU A 134 -5.24 -10.94 -8.79
C GLU A 134 -6.22 -11.35 -9.88
N VAL A 135 -7.41 -10.74 -9.91
CA VAL A 135 -8.41 -11.00 -10.96
C VAL A 135 -7.87 -10.67 -12.36
N ARG A 136 -7.12 -9.57 -12.50
CA ARG A 136 -6.53 -9.18 -13.78
C ARG A 136 -5.39 -10.10 -14.18
N VAL A 137 -4.51 -10.46 -13.23
CA VAL A 137 -3.42 -11.41 -13.47
C VAL A 137 -3.99 -12.77 -13.89
N GLY A 138 -5.00 -13.30 -13.18
CA GLY A 138 -5.64 -14.57 -13.55
C GLY A 138 -6.30 -14.56 -14.93
N ARG A 139 -6.86 -13.42 -15.34
CA ARG A 139 -7.40 -13.28 -16.72
C ARG A 139 -6.31 -13.23 -17.78
N ALA A 140 -5.16 -12.64 -17.46
CA ALA A 140 -4.03 -12.52 -18.38
C ALA A 140 -3.20 -13.81 -18.49
N LEU A 141 -3.23 -14.67 -17.47
CA LEU A 141 -2.49 -15.95 -17.36
C LEU A 141 -3.47 -17.10 -17.01
N PRO A 142 -4.36 -17.47 -17.95
CA PRO A 142 -5.40 -18.46 -17.71
C PRO A 142 -4.85 -19.90 -17.52
N GLU A 143 -3.57 -20.12 -17.79
CA GLU A 143 -2.86 -21.39 -17.58
C GLU A 143 -2.50 -21.63 -16.11
N LEU A 144 -2.53 -20.59 -15.26
CA LEU A 144 -2.24 -20.71 -13.84
C LEU A 144 -3.49 -21.07 -13.04
N ALA A 145 -3.34 -21.97 -12.08
CA ALA A 145 -4.40 -22.25 -11.12
C ALA A 145 -4.71 -21.01 -10.25
N PRO A 146 -5.96 -20.76 -9.87
CA PRO A 146 -6.34 -19.58 -9.06
C PRO A 146 -5.52 -19.42 -7.77
N GLN A 147 -5.21 -20.53 -7.11
CA GLN A 147 -4.38 -20.53 -5.90
C GLN A 147 -2.95 -20.04 -6.21
N GLU A 148 -2.35 -20.52 -7.30
CA GLU A 148 -1.01 -20.10 -7.72
C GLU A 148 -0.96 -18.62 -8.12
N VAL A 149 -2.02 -18.11 -8.76
CA VAL A 149 -2.17 -16.66 -9.04
C VAL A 149 -2.16 -15.87 -7.73
N SER A 150 -2.93 -16.29 -6.72
CA SER A 150 -3.00 -15.60 -5.43
C SER A 150 -1.65 -15.63 -4.70
N GLU A 151 -0.97 -16.77 -4.68
CA GLU A 151 0.35 -16.93 -4.06
C GLU A 151 1.41 -16.05 -4.73
N ARG A 152 1.47 -16.02 -6.08
CA ARG A 152 2.40 -15.17 -6.84
C ARG A 152 2.11 -13.69 -6.64
N CYS A 153 0.84 -13.30 -6.62
CA CYS A 153 0.43 -11.92 -6.31
C CYS A 153 0.82 -11.53 -4.89
N ALA A 154 0.61 -12.40 -3.90
CA ALA A 154 1.02 -12.15 -2.52
C ALA A 154 2.53 -11.94 -2.40
N LEU A 155 3.35 -12.76 -3.09
CA LEU A 155 4.80 -12.58 -3.17
C LEU A 155 5.19 -11.25 -3.83
N ALA A 156 4.54 -10.87 -4.92
CA ALA A 156 4.78 -9.60 -5.60
C ALA A 156 4.46 -8.40 -4.68
N PHE A 157 3.32 -8.42 -4.00
CA PHE A 157 2.95 -7.37 -3.03
C PHE A 157 3.92 -7.31 -1.85
N THR A 158 4.29 -8.46 -1.28
CA THR A 158 5.28 -8.53 -0.20
C THR A 158 6.61 -7.93 -0.63
N LEU A 159 7.10 -8.27 -1.82
CA LEU A 159 8.34 -7.71 -2.36
C LEU A 159 8.28 -6.19 -2.50
N VAL A 160 7.18 -5.65 -3.03
CA VAL A 160 6.99 -4.20 -3.16
C VAL A 160 6.97 -3.53 -1.79
N MET A 161 6.19 -4.06 -0.84
CA MET A 161 6.10 -3.51 0.52
C MET A 161 7.45 -3.55 1.24
N GLU A 162 8.19 -4.65 1.17
CA GLU A 162 9.52 -4.79 1.76
C GLU A 162 10.56 -3.89 1.08
N THR A 163 10.44 -3.68 -0.23
CA THR A 163 11.35 -2.84 -0.98
C THR A 163 11.16 -1.36 -0.65
N TYR A 164 9.93 -0.86 -0.71
CA TYR A 164 9.62 0.58 -0.61
C TYR A 164 9.16 1.01 0.78
N GLY A 165 8.71 0.06 1.61
CA GLY A 165 8.26 0.31 2.99
C GLY A 165 9.36 0.29 4.04
N ARG A 166 10.64 0.33 3.64
CA ARG A 166 11.76 0.32 4.58
C ARG A 166 11.70 1.53 5.54
N PRO A 167 12.07 1.32 6.81
CA PRO A 167 12.13 2.42 7.75
C PRO A 167 13.09 3.51 7.25
N MET A 168 12.77 4.76 7.56
CA MET A 168 13.67 5.86 7.26
C MET A 168 15.00 5.68 8.03
N ALA A 169 16.10 6.06 7.37
CA ALA A 169 17.40 6.10 8.01
C ALA A 169 17.36 6.89 9.34
N LYS A 170 17.93 6.32 10.38
CA LYS A 170 17.90 6.91 11.74
C LYS A 170 19.04 7.90 12.01
N GLY A 171 19.96 8.10 11.05
CA GLY A 171 21.13 8.96 11.25
C GLY A 171 21.53 9.78 10.02
N PRO A 172 22.32 10.87 10.24
CA PRO A 172 22.89 11.63 9.15
C PRO A 172 23.90 10.76 8.38
N GLY A 173 23.68 10.60 7.06
CA GLY A 173 24.53 9.81 6.17
C GLY A 173 24.00 8.43 5.77
N GLU A 174 22.93 7.93 6.39
CA GLU A 174 22.23 6.74 5.91
C GLU A 174 21.33 7.09 4.72
N ASN A 175 21.79 6.88 3.52
CA ASN A 175 20.96 6.95 2.33
C ASN A 175 20.23 5.61 2.15
N VAL A 176 18.90 5.63 2.24
CA VAL A 176 18.09 4.49 1.82
C VAL A 176 18.20 4.41 0.29
N SER A 177 18.92 3.42 -0.21
CA SER A 177 19.01 3.14 -1.64
C SER A 177 17.89 2.18 -2.04
N PHE A 178 17.14 2.54 -3.07
CA PHE A 178 16.13 1.70 -3.67
C PHE A 178 16.67 1.07 -4.97
N PRO A 179 16.27 -0.17 -5.29
CA PRO A 179 16.58 -0.75 -6.60
C PRO A 179 15.98 0.11 -7.72
N ALA A 180 16.60 0.06 -8.90
CA ALA A 180 16.01 0.70 -10.08
C ALA A 180 14.60 0.14 -10.34
N THR A 181 13.64 1.01 -10.60
CA THR A 181 12.22 0.65 -10.83
C THR A 181 12.09 -0.43 -11.91
N ALA A 182 12.85 -0.32 -13.00
CA ALA A 182 12.89 -1.32 -14.06
C ALA A 182 13.35 -2.70 -13.58
N THR A 183 14.28 -2.76 -12.62
CA THR A 183 14.73 -4.04 -12.02
C THR A 183 13.62 -4.70 -11.23
N VAL A 184 12.91 -3.92 -10.39
CA VAL A 184 11.78 -4.43 -9.61
C VAL A 184 10.67 -4.94 -10.51
N ILE A 185 10.30 -4.15 -11.53
CA ILE A 185 9.28 -4.55 -12.52
C ILE A 185 9.68 -5.85 -13.23
N THR A 186 10.91 -5.94 -13.72
CA THR A 186 11.39 -7.12 -14.44
C THR A 186 11.39 -8.36 -13.55
N PHE A 187 11.80 -8.22 -12.29
CA PHE A 187 11.83 -9.34 -11.34
C PHE A 187 10.42 -9.85 -11.03
N ILE A 188 9.48 -8.95 -10.74
CA ILE A 188 8.09 -9.32 -10.46
C ILE A 188 7.43 -9.93 -11.70
N LEU A 189 7.65 -9.33 -12.88
CA LEU A 189 7.13 -9.85 -14.14
C LEU A 189 7.60 -11.29 -14.36
N ALA A 190 8.90 -11.57 -14.22
CA ALA A 190 9.44 -12.91 -14.38
C ALA A 190 8.83 -13.91 -13.38
N GLY A 191 8.60 -13.50 -12.12
CA GLY A 191 7.94 -14.32 -11.12
C GLY A 191 6.48 -14.63 -11.44
N LEU A 192 5.73 -13.63 -11.93
CA LEU A 192 4.32 -13.80 -12.29
C LEU A 192 4.15 -14.65 -13.56
N THR A 193 5.03 -14.51 -14.56
CA THR A 193 4.95 -15.21 -15.86
C THR A 193 5.76 -16.50 -15.89
N ALA A 194 6.38 -16.91 -14.79
CA ALA A 194 7.07 -18.21 -14.73
C ALA A 194 6.11 -19.35 -15.06
N PRO A 195 6.58 -20.46 -15.67
CA PRO A 195 5.76 -21.64 -15.90
C PRO A 195 5.07 -22.11 -14.62
N PRO A 196 3.89 -22.77 -14.70
CA PRO A 196 3.22 -23.35 -13.53
C PRO A 196 4.17 -24.23 -12.72
N GLY A 197 4.11 -24.09 -11.39
CA GLY A 197 4.86 -24.96 -10.48
C GLY A 197 4.45 -26.44 -10.71
N ARG A 198 5.40 -27.36 -10.65
CA ARG A 198 5.05 -28.77 -10.59
C ARG A 198 4.38 -29.03 -9.25
N PRO A 199 3.22 -29.73 -9.20
CA PRO A 199 2.64 -30.11 -7.92
C PRO A 199 3.67 -30.94 -7.14
N ASP A 200 3.90 -30.55 -5.88
CA ASP A 200 4.75 -31.33 -4.95
C ASP A 200 4.15 -32.73 -4.82
N GLY A 201 4.79 -33.73 -5.38
CA GLY A 201 4.42 -35.15 -5.17
C GLY A 201 3.93 -35.92 -6.39
N ALA A 202 4.53 -35.75 -7.58
CA ALA A 202 4.42 -36.74 -8.65
C ALA A 202 5.77 -37.46 -8.87
#